data_1bcd25711a2a42f7126a8ef7b719713c
#
_entry.id   1bcd25711a2a42f7126a8ef7b719713c
#
_cell.length_a   1.000
_cell.length_b   1.000
_cell.length_c   1.000
_cell.angle_alpha   90.00
_cell.angle_beta   90.00
_cell.angle_gamma   90.00
#
_symmetry.space_group_name_H-M   'P 1'
#
loop_
_entity.id
_entity.type
_entity.pdbx_description
1 polymer ?
#
loop_
_entity_poly.entity_id
_entity_poly.type
_entity_poly.pdbx_seq_one_letter_code
_entity_poly.pdbx_strand_id
1 'polypeptide(L)'
;MMPHAKPFVKWAGGKSKLIPQLKAAFPPQIYTDPSITYIEPFVGGGAMLFHLLMDEHIHFKRIIINDINADLMNCYRSIKDSPHDLLKELHRIEELHWHMHSENGKSELFYAHRDRYNSGACTSEQERAALFLYLNHTCFNGLYRVNTEGAFNVPYGKRKKPIICNEERILADSEWLNSVDITMLTGDYAQVESYVDKGHTFMYIDPPYKPLSPTSSFKEYSNTPFNDKEQEHLKEFCDRISAQGATFMLSNSDARDESGDSYFQRLYEGYHCHHVYAPRSINPQAQIRKHLPEILITNYPDHEQEDYDSSQQS
;
A
#
# COMPACT_ATOMS: atom_id res chain seq x y z
N MET A 1 13.49 -22.90 -2.14
CA MET A 1 12.51 -21.93 -2.72
C MET A 1 11.99 -21.13 -1.53
N MET A 2 12.11 -19.80 -1.57
CA MET A 2 11.58 -18.94 -0.50
C MET A 2 10.05 -19.05 -0.43
N PRO A 3 9.45 -18.95 0.75
CA PRO A 3 8.01 -19.06 0.90
C PRO A 3 7.28 -17.87 0.26
N HIS A 4 5.99 -18.02 -0.02
CA HIS A 4 5.20 -17.00 -0.70
C HIS A 4 4.80 -15.87 0.27
N ALA A 5 5.39 -14.67 0.09
CA ALA A 5 5.02 -13.48 0.85
C ALA A 5 3.70 -12.84 0.36
N LYS A 6 3.02 -12.15 1.26
CA LYS A 6 1.75 -11.42 0.97
C LYS A 6 1.56 -10.31 2.00
N PRO A 7 0.79 -9.27 1.67
CA PRO A 7 0.39 -8.26 2.65
C PRO A 7 -0.08 -8.87 3.97
N PHE A 8 0.56 -8.49 5.07
CA PHE A 8 0.24 -8.99 6.42
C PHE A 8 -0.93 -8.26 7.08
N VAL A 9 -1.39 -7.16 6.49
CA VAL A 9 -2.55 -6.37 6.92
C VAL A 9 -3.61 -6.32 5.82
N LYS A 10 -4.84 -6.04 6.23
CA LYS A 10 -5.88 -5.58 5.31
C LYS A 10 -5.75 -4.07 5.20
N TRP A 11 -5.46 -3.59 4.02
CA TRP A 11 -5.25 -2.18 3.77
C TRP A 11 -6.18 -1.70 2.65
N ALA A 12 -6.73 -0.49 2.82
CA ALA A 12 -7.55 0.13 1.80
C ALA A 12 -6.71 0.38 0.54
N GLY A 13 -7.29 0.25 -0.64
CA GLY A 13 -6.57 0.48 -1.89
C GLY A 13 -5.64 -0.64 -2.34
N GLY A 14 -5.64 -1.81 -1.68
CA GLY A 14 -4.74 -2.92 -2.04
C GLY A 14 -4.80 -3.32 -3.51
N LYS A 15 -3.66 -3.28 -4.21
CA LYS A 15 -3.51 -3.43 -5.67
C LYS A 15 -3.38 -4.87 -6.17
N SER A 16 -3.46 -5.89 -5.30
CA SER A 16 -3.17 -7.29 -5.67
C SER A 16 -3.90 -7.79 -6.93
N LYS A 17 -5.10 -7.26 -7.22
CA LYS A 17 -5.86 -7.63 -8.44
C LYS A 17 -5.44 -6.88 -9.69
N LEU A 18 -4.78 -5.73 -9.53
CA LEU A 18 -4.31 -4.90 -10.65
C LEU A 18 -2.86 -5.18 -11.03
N ILE A 19 -2.11 -5.86 -10.16
CA ILE A 19 -0.69 -6.15 -10.40
C ILE A 19 -0.38 -6.67 -11.81
N PRO A 20 -1.16 -7.61 -12.41
CA PRO A 20 -0.86 -8.06 -13.77
C PRO A 20 -0.90 -6.94 -14.82
N GLN A 21 -1.81 -5.98 -14.68
CA GLN A 21 -1.89 -4.82 -15.60
C GLN A 21 -0.79 -3.80 -15.29
N LEU A 22 -0.51 -3.57 -14.00
CA LEU A 22 0.59 -2.69 -13.59
C LEU A 22 1.95 -3.22 -14.06
N LYS A 23 2.15 -4.55 -13.98
CA LYS A 23 3.37 -5.21 -14.46
C LYS A 23 3.59 -5.02 -15.98
N ALA A 24 2.52 -5.01 -16.77
CA ALA A 24 2.60 -4.76 -18.20
C ALA A 24 3.09 -3.35 -18.55
N ALA A 25 2.93 -2.40 -17.62
CA ALA A 25 3.38 -1.02 -17.78
C ALA A 25 4.72 -0.72 -17.07
N PHE A 26 5.42 -1.73 -16.55
CA PHE A 26 6.74 -1.49 -15.92
C PHE A 26 7.77 -1.06 -16.95
N PRO A 27 8.70 -0.15 -16.62
CA PRO A 27 9.76 0.24 -17.52
C PRO A 27 10.74 -0.94 -17.73
N PRO A 28 11.26 -1.17 -18.97
CA PRO A 28 12.16 -2.29 -19.25
C PRO A 28 13.36 -2.37 -18.33
N GLN A 29 13.85 -1.24 -17.88
CA GLN A 29 15.03 -1.15 -17.02
C GLN A 29 14.87 -1.99 -15.74
N ILE A 30 13.65 -2.15 -15.22
CA ILE A 30 13.40 -2.94 -14.01
C ILE A 30 13.81 -4.42 -14.16
N TYR A 31 13.84 -4.93 -15.40
CA TYR A 31 14.23 -6.30 -15.73
C TYR A 31 15.69 -6.45 -16.17
N THR A 32 16.33 -5.35 -16.57
CA THR A 32 17.64 -5.39 -17.22
C THR A 32 18.76 -4.73 -16.43
N ASP A 33 18.41 -3.84 -15.48
CA ASP A 33 19.38 -3.09 -14.68
C ASP A 33 19.29 -3.45 -13.18
N PRO A 34 20.19 -4.32 -12.68
CA PRO A 34 20.20 -4.68 -11.26
C PRO A 34 20.70 -3.56 -10.34
N SER A 35 21.15 -2.42 -10.88
CA SER A 35 21.57 -1.26 -10.09
C SER A 35 20.44 -0.35 -9.66
N ILE A 36 19.18 -0.65 -10.07
CA ILE A 36 18.01 0.17 -9.75
C ILE A 36 17.75 0.20 -8.24
N THR A 37 17.51 1.41 -7.74
CA THR A 37 16.87 1.68 -6.45
C THR A 37 15.36 1.72 -6.67
N TYR A 38 14.61 0.80 -6.05
CA TYR A 38 13.16 0.82 -6.00
C TYR A 38 12.67 1.67 -4.84
N ILE A 39 11.68 2.54 -5.07
CA ILE A 39 11.12 3.43 -4.05
C ILE A 39 9.58 3.32 -4.05
N GLU A 40 8.99 3.14 -2.87
CA GLU A 40 7.53 3.11 -2.66
C GLU A 40 7.17 4.11 -1.54
N PRO A 41 6.80 5.38 -1.88
CA PRO A 41 6.54 6.44 -0.90
C PRO A 41 5.28 6.25 -0.07
N PHE A 42 4.35 5.41 -0.54
CA PHE A 42 3.06 5.07 0.06
C PHE A 42 2.91 3.55 0.07
N VAL A 43 3.72 2.86 0.89
CA VAL A 43 3.79 1.38 0.81
C VAL A 43 2.51 0.69 1.24
N GLY A 44 1.73 1.27 2.16
CA GLY A 44 0.50 0.68 2.65
C GLY A 44 0.69 -0.78 3.08
N GLY A 45 -0.15 -1.67 2.57
CA GLY A 45 -0.04 -3.12 2.85
C GLY A 45 1.09 -3.85 2.11
N GLY A 46 1.84 -3.19 1.23
CA GLY A 46 2.99 -3.76 0.51
C GLY A 46 2.64 -4.72 -0.63
N ALA A 47 1.49 -4.55 -1.25
CA ALA A 47 1.07 -5.45 -2.33
C ALA A 47 2.05 -5.43 -3.52
N MET A 48 2.53 -4.25 -3.91
CA MET A 48 3.52 -4.08 -4.97
C MET A 48 4.91 -4.53 -4.49
N LEU A 49 5.33 -4.08 -3.30
CA LEU A 49 6.59 -4.47 -2.69
C LEU A 49 6.80 -5.99 -2.69
N PHE A 50 5.87 -6.75 -2.09
CA PHE A 50 6.01 -8.21 -2.01
C PHE A 50 5.92 -8.88 -3.38
N HIS A 51 5.12 -8.33 -4.31
CA HIS A 51 5.09 -8.86 -5.67
C HIS A 51 6.46 -8.72 -6.36
N LEU A 52 7.07 -7.54 -6.28
CA LEU A 52 8.38 -7.28 -6.89
C LEU A 52 9.51 -8.07 -6.24
N LEU A 53 9.48 -8.23 -4.91
CA LEU A 53 10.44 -9.06 -4.18
C LEU A 53 10.40 -10.53 -4.62
N MET A 54 9.22 -11.07 -4.93
CA MET A 54 9.05 -12.46 -5.35
C MET A 54 9.27 -12.71 -6.84
N ASP A 55 9.44 -11.67 -7.65
CA ASP A 55 9.67 -11.83 -9.09
C ASP A 55 11.14 -12.19 -9.34
N GLU A 56 11.39 -13.42 -9.82
CA GLU A 56 12.73 -13.93 -10.05
C GLU A 56 13.51 -13.21 -11.18
N HIS A 57 12.82 -12.41 -11.99
CA HIS A 57 13.40 -11.62 -13.06
C HIS A 57 13.72 -10.18 -12.68
N ILE A 58 13.38 -9.76 -11.45
CA ILE A 58 13.56 -8.40 -10.97
C ILE A 58 14.53 -8.39 -9.79
N HIS A 59 15.57 -7.58 -9.90
CA HIS A 59 16.57 -7.42 -8.84
C HIS A 59 16.84 -5.95 -8.60
N PHE A 60 16.82 -5.55 -7.34
CA PHE A 60 17.10 -4.18 -6.95
C PHE A 60 18.41 -4.10 -6.15
N LYS A 61 19.20 -3.06 -6.42
CA LYS A 61 20.36 -2.70 -5.59
C LYS A 61 19.95 -2.36 -4.17
N ARG A 62 18.83 -1.63 -4.04
CA ARG A 62 18.27 -1.18 -2.78
C ARG A 62 16.78 -0.90 -2.93
N ILE A 63 16.05 -1.04 -1.84
CA ILE A 63 14.62 -0.72 -1.74
C ILE A 63 14.41 0.34 -0.65
N ILE A 64 13.62 1.37 -0.94
CA ILE A 64 13.19 2.38 0.02
C ILE A 64 11.67 2.32 0.11
N ILE A 65 11.14 2.07 1.30
CA ILE A 65 9.69 2.12 1.55
C ILE A 65 9.37 3.19 2.58
N ASN A 66 8.24 3.84 2.40
CA ASN A 66 7.74 4.84 3.32
C ASN A 66 6.22 4.74 3.48
N ASP A 67 5.73 5.09 4.63
CA ASP A 67 4.32 5.40 4.88
C ASP A 67 4.22 6.43 6.01
N ILE A 68 3.20 7.27 5.96
CA ILE A 68 2.92 8.24 7.03
C ILE A 68 2.47 7.55 8.31
N ASN A 69 1.94 6.34 8.23
CA ASN A 69 1.44 5.58 9.36
C ASN A 69 2.58 4.91 10.13
N ALA A 70 2.95 5.50 11.27
CA ALA A 70 4.04 5.01 12.11
C ALA A 70 3.81 3.58 12.63
N ASP A 71 2.56 3.20 12.93
CA ASP A 71 2.23 1.87 13.44
C ASP A 71 2.33 0.80 12.35
N LEU A 72 1.94 1.15 11.12
CA LEU A 72 2.15 0.27 9.97
C LEU A 72 3.64 0.05 9.73
N MET A 73 4.44 1.11 9.74
CA MET A 73 5.89 1.00 9.56
C MET A 73 6.57 0.29 10.74
N ASN A 74 6.02 0.39 11.95
CA ASN A 74 6.45 -0.42 13.08
C ASN A 74 6.17 -1.92 12.84
N CYS A 75 5.05 -2.29 12.22
CA CYS A 75 4.80 -3.69 11.85
C CYS A 75 5.83 -4.19 10.84
N TYR A 76 6.17 -3.40 9.80
CA TYR A 76 7.23 -3.77 8.85
C TYR A 76 8.57 -4.02 9.54
N ARG A 77 9.00 -3.10 10.44
CA ARG A 77 10.24 -3.27 11.22
C ARG A 77 10.18 -4.49 12.12
N SER A 78 9.08 -4.69 12.84
CA SER A 78 8.91 -5.84 13.74
C SER A 78 8.94 -7.17 12.98
N ILE A 79 8.33 -7.25 11.79
CA ILE A 79 8.38 -8.43 10.92
C ILE A 79 9.79 -8.67 10.42
N LYS A 80 10.51 -7.63 9.99
CA LYS A 80 11.86 -7.74 9.47
C LYS A 80 12.87 -8.12 10.57
N ASP A 81 12.91 -7.37 11.67
CA ASP A 81 14.02 -7.37 12.62
C ASP A 81 13.79 -8.28 13.83
N SER A 82 12.53 -8.56 14.19
CA SER A 82 12.17 -9.34 15.39
C SER A 82 10.88 -10.16 15.21
N PRO A 83 10.77 -10.99 14.15
CA PRO A 83 9.54 -11.73 13.84
C PRO A 83 9.10 -12.67 14.96
N HIS A 84 10.04 -13.31 15.66
CA HIS A 84 9.72 -14.24 16.75
C HIS A 84 9.15 -13.55 17.98
N ASP A 85 9.62 -12.34 18.32
CA ASP A 85 9.06 -11.57 19.44
C ASP A 85 7.65 -11.05 19.08
N LEU A 86 7.45 -10.61 17.84
CA LEU A 86 6.12 -10.26 17.33
C LEU A 86 5.16 -11.47 17.37
N LEU A 87 5.61 -12.64 16.93
CA LEU A 87 4.83 -13.88 16.97
C LEU A 87 4.45 -14.28 18.38
N LYS A 88 5.38 -14.15 19.34
CA LYS A 88 5.10 -14.43 20.76
C LYS A 88 3.95 -13.57 21.28
N GLU A 89 3.93 -12.27 20.97
CA GLU A 89 2.84 -11.38 21.38
C GLU A 89 1.54 -11.69 20.66
N LEU A 90 1.58 -12.00 19.36
CA LEU A 90 0.40 -12.39 18.59
C LEU A 90 -0.22 -13.69 19.09
N HIS A 91 0.59 -14.71 19.40
CA HIS A 91 0.10 -15.97 19.99
C HIS A 91 -0.57 -15.73 21.33
N ARG A 92 0.05 -14.91 22.19
CA ARG A 92 -0.55 -14.56 23.50
C ARG A 92 -1.94 -13.89 23.32
N ILE A 93 -2.07 -12.96 22.37
CA ILE A 93 -3.35 -12.29 22.08
C ILE A 93 -4.35 -13.29 21.48
N GLU A 94 -3.90 -14.14 20.58
CA GLU A 94 -4.74 -15.16 19.93
C GLU A 94 -5.28 -16.17 20.94
N GLU A 95 -4.45 -16.66 21.85
CA GLU A 95 -4.88 -17.55 22.95
C GLU A 95 -5.95 -16.90 23.81
N LEU A 96 -5.75 -15.64 24.23
CA LEU A 96 -6.75 -14.88 24.99
C LEU A 96 -8.06 -14.77 24.21
N HIS A 97 -8.01 -14.45 22.92
CA HIS A 97 -9.20 -14.33 22.07
C HIS A 97 -9.98 -15.65 21.98
N TRP A 98 -9.29 -16.79 21.85
CA TRP A 98 -9.94 -18.09 21.73
C TRP A 98 -10.42 -18.67 23.07
N HIS A 99 -9.85 -18.23 24.19
CA HIS A 99 -10.36 -18.55 25.53
C HIS A 99 -11.69 -17.83 25.85
N MET A 100 -12.00 -16.75 25.13
CA MET A 100 -13.31 -16.08 25.25
C MET A 100 -14.38 -16.91 24.52
N HIS A 101 -15.14 -17.72 25.28
CA HIS A 101 -16.15 -18.62 24.69
C HIS A 101 -17.42 -17.91 24.20
N SER A 102 -17.66 -16.66 24.62
CA SER A 102 -18.80 -15.86 24.19
C SER A 102 -18.41 -14.73 23.24
N GLU A 103 -19.33 -14.39 22.34
CA GLU A 103 -19.15 -13.22 21.46
C GLU A 103 -18.97 -11.92 22.26
N ASN A 104 -19.67 -11.82 23.40
CA ASN A 104 -19.58 -10.67 24.30
C ASN A 104 -18.17 -10.56 24.93
N GLY A 105 -17.63 -11.67 25.42
CA GLY A 105 -16.27 -11.72 25.96
C GLY A 105 -15.21 -11.36 24.93
N LYS A 106 -15.35 -11.82 23.66
CA LYS A 106 -14.46 -11.42 22.56
C LYS A 106 -14.56 -9.92 22.24
N SER A 107 -15.77 -9.38 22.32
CA SER A 107 -15.99 -7.95 22.12
C SER A 107 -15.33 -7.13 23.23
N GLU A 108 -15.50 -7.53 24.49
CA GLU A 108 -14.86 -6.87 25.64
C GLU A 108 -13.32 -6.92 25.53
N LEU A 109 -12.76 -8.07 25.17
CA LEU A 109 -11.33 -8.22 24.94
C LEU A 109 -10.83 -7.31 23.80
N PHE A 110 -11.60 -7.24 22.69
CA PHE A 110 -11.25 -6.35 21.59
C PHE A 110 -11.18 -4.89 22.04
N TYR A 111 -12.17 -4.41 22.79
CA TYR A 111 -12.18 -3.04 23.25
C TYR A 111 -11.09 -2.77 24.29
N ALA A 112 -10.79 -3.72 25.19
CA ALA A 112 -9.67 -3.60 26.12
C ALA A 112 -8.32 -3.47 25.40
N HIS A 113 -8.11 -4.28 24.34
CA HIS A 113 -6.90 -4.16 23.51
C HIS A 113 -6.85 -2.87 22.69
N ARG A 114 -8.00 -2.39 22.19
CA ARG A 114 -8.09 -1.10 21.51
C ARG A 114 -7.76 0.06 22.44
N ASP A 115 -8.26 0.04 23.66
CA ASP A 115 -8.00 1.08 24.66
C ASP A 115 -6.52 1.08 25.08
N ARG A 116 -5.92 -0.11 25.25
CA ARG A 116 -4.48 -0.25 25.50
C ARG A 116 -3.63 0.30 24.34
N TYR A 117 -3.99 -0.03 23.09
CA TYR A 117 -3.34 0.49 21.89
C TYR A 117 -3.45 2.02 21.82
N ASN A 118 -4.64 2.57 22.02
CA ASN A 118 -4.92 4.01 21.93
C ASN A 118 -4.27 4.81 23.05
N SER A 119 -4.13 4.25 24.26
CA SER A 119 -3.49 4.92 25.39
C SER A 119 -1.97 5.03 25.28
N GLY A 120 -1.35 4.33 24.29
CA GLY A 120 0.10 4.27 24.17
C GLY A 120 0.80 3.47 25.29
N ALA A 121 0.05 2.71 26.09
CA ALA A 121 0.56 1.94 27.23
C ALA A 121 1.26 0.62 26.82
N CYS A 122 1.61 0.45 25.53
CA CYS A 122 2.39 -0.70 25.07
C CYS A 122 3.81 -0.65 25.66
N THR A 123 4.31 -1.81 26.06
CA THR A 123 5.62 -1.94 26.73
C THR A 123 6.77 -2.17 25.74
N SER A 124 6.44 -2.51 24.49
CA SER A 124 7.41 -2.71 23.41
C SER A 124 6.77 -2.38 22.05
N GLU A 125 7.63 -2.17 21.05
CA GLU A 125 7.24 -2.01 19.66
C GLU A 125 6.56 -3.28 19.11
N GLN A 126 6.98 -4.47 19.54
CA GLN A 126 6.39 -5.74 19.14
C GLN A 126 4.98 -5.92 19.71
N GLU A 127 4.76 -5.54 20.98
CA GLU A 127 3.40 -5.52 21.56
C GLU A 127 2.49 -4.55 20.80
N ARG A 128 3.00 -3.35 20.47
CA ARG A 128 2.25 -2.36 19.71
C ARG A 128 1.90 -2.87 18.30
N ALA A 129 2.86 -3.49 17.62
CA ALA A 129 2.65 -4.13 16.31
C ALA A 129 1.62 -5.29 16.40
N ALA A 130 1.72 -6.13 17.42
CA ALA A 130 0.79 -7.24 17.62
C ALA A 130 -0.64 -6.74 17.88
N LEU A 131 -0.80 -5.69 18.68
CA LEU A 131 -2.12 -5.07 18.91
C LEU A 131 -2.67 -4.44 17.63
N PHE A 132 -1.84 -3.74 16.84
CA PHE A 132 -2.25 -3.19 15.54
C PHE A 132 -2.77 -4.29 14.60
N LEU A 133 -2.02 -5.39 14.47
CA LEU A 133 -2.40 -6.53 13.63
C LEU A 133 -3.68 -7.20 14.14
N TYR A 134 -3.80 -7.43 15.46
CA TYR A 134 -4.99 -7.98 16.08
C TYR A 134 -6.23 -7.12 15.78
N LEU A 135 -6.13 -5.80 16.00
CA LEU A 135 -7.22 -4.86 15.74
C LEU A 135 -7.62 -4.86 14.28
N ASN A 136 -6.65 -4.81 13.35
CA ASN A 136 -6.92 -4.86 11.91
C ASN A 136 -7.59 -6.18 11.48
N HIS A 137 -7.17 -7.32 12.02
CA HIS A 137 -7.71 -8.63 11.64
C HIS A 137 -9.09 -8.91 12.23
N THR A 138 -9.42 -8.30 13.36
CA THR A 138 -10.67 -8.58 14.12
C THR A 138 -11.70 -7.47 14.07
N CYS A 139 -11.34 -6.26 13.62
CA CYS A 139 -12.27 -5.14 13.46
C CYS A 139 -13.23 -5.34 12.26
N PHE A 140 -14.23 -4.46 12.18
CA PHE A 140 -15.20 -4.43 11.09
C PHE A 140 -14.50 -4.24 9.73
N ASN A 141 -14.67 -5.20 8.83
CA ASN A 141 -14.10 -5.26 7.48
C ASN A 141 -12.56 -5.17 7.39
N GLY A 142 -11.82 -5.20 8.50
CA GLY A 142 -10.37 -5.01 8.50
C GLY A 142 -9.95 -3.59 8.12
N LEU A 143 -10.78 -2.61 8.42
CA LEU A 143 -10.50 -1.21 8.15
C LEU A 143 -9.47 -0.67 9.14
N TYR A 144 -8.64 0.24 8.69
CA TYR A 144 -7.88 1.13 9.56
C TYR A 144 -8.51 2.53 9.52
N ARG A 145 -8.87 3.05 10.67
CA ARG A 145 -9.45 4.38 10.81
C ARG A 145 -9.16 4.93 12.19
N VAL A 146 -8.81 6.20 12.23
CA VAL A 146 -8.61 6.95 13.47
C VAL A 146 -9.61 8.12 13.56
N ASN A 147 -9.89 8.59 14.77
CA ASN A 147 -10.65 9.80 15.00
C ASN A 147 -9.75 11.05 14.88
N THR A 148 -10.31 12.22 15.14
CA THR A 148 -9.58 13.51 15.10
C THR A 148 -8.44 13.62 16.11
N GLU A 149 -8.43 12.78 17.14
CA GLU A 149 -7.38 12.70 18.17
C GLU A 149 -6.30 11.65 17.82
N GLY A 150 -6.41 10.99 16.64
CA GLY A 150 -5.49 9.95 16.21
C GLY A 150 -5.78 8.57 16.81
N ALA A 151 -6.85 8.38 17.59
CA ALA A 151 -7.19 7.11 18.21
C ALA A 151 -7.93 6.18 17.24
N PHE A 152 -7.51 4.90 17.17
CA PHE A 152 -8.18 3.86 16.39
C PHE A 152 -9.63 3.70 16.86
N ASN A 153 -10.61 3.81 15.95
CA ASN A 153 -12.03 3.89 16.29
C ASN A 153 -12.93 2.92 15.51
N VAL A 154 -12.36 1.94 14.77
CA VAL A 154 -13.17 0.93 14.10
C VAL A 154 -13.76 -0.04 15.14
N PRO A 155 -15.05 -0.40 15.02
CA PRO A 155 -15.68 -1.33 15.97
C PRO A 155 -15.25 -2.78 15.71
N TYR A 156 -15.50 -3.64 16.70
CA TYR A 156 -15.31 -5.09 16.59
C TYR A 156 -16.13 -5.69 15.42
N GLY A 157 -15.48 -6.56 14.63
CA GLY A 157 -16.03 -7.06 13.37
C GLY A 157 -16.85 -8.35 13.48
N LYS A 158 -16.92 -8.99 14.65
CA LYS A 158 -17.69 -10.22 14.93
C LYS A 158 -17.40 -11.36 13.94
N ARG A 159 -16.14 -11.52 13.51
CA ARG A 159 -15.75 -12.62 12.62
C ARG A 159 -15.73 -13.93 13.37
N LYS A 160 -16.37 -14.96 12.82
CA LYS A 160 -16.42 -16.30 13.46
C LYS A 160 -15.03 -16.95 13.60
N LYS A 161 -14.14 -16.76 12.63
CA LYS A 161 -12.78 -17.33 12.59
C LYS A 161 -11.80 -16.30 12.00
N PRO A 162 -11.45 -15.25 12.74
CA PRO A 162 -10.39 -14.35 12.30
C PRO A 162 -9.05 -15.09 12.35
N ILE A 163 -8.20 -14.86 11.35
CA ILE A 163 -6.80 -15.28 11.42
C ILE A 163 -6.09 -14.14 12.17
N ILE A 164 -5.76 -14.35 13.44
CA ILE A 164 -5.10 -13.37 14.31
C ILE A 164 -3.59 -13.47 14.12
N CYS A 165 -3.02 -14.65 14.38
CA CYS A 165 -1.63 -14.96 14.11
C CYS A 165 -1.52 -15.81 12.84
N ASN A 166 -0.82 -15.31 11.83
CA ASN A 166 -0.44 -16.06 10.64
C ASN A 166 1.08 -16.21 10.64
N GLU A 167 1.58 -17.16 11.43
CA GLU A 167 3.02 -17.37 11.63
C GLU A 167 3.74 -17.63 10.32
N GLU A 168 3.22 -18.52 9.46
CA GLU A 168 3.81 -18.84 8.16
C GLU A 168 4.01 -17.56 7.30
N ARG A 169 3.02 -16.69 7.28
CA ARG A 169 3.10 -15.42 6.54
C ARG A 169 4.12 -14.47 7.11
N ILE A 170 4.12 -14.29 8.44
CA ILE A 170 5.05 -13.36 9.12
C ILE A 170 6.50 -13.81 8.88
N LEU A 171 6.76 -15.11 8.96
CA LEU A 171 8.09 -15.65 8.69
C LEU A 171 8.47 -15.52 7.21
N ALA A 172 7.54 -15.81 6.29
CA ALA A 172 7.76 -15.60 4.86
C ALA A 172 8.06 -14.14 4.52
N ASP A 173 7.24 -13.21 5.04
CA ASP A 173 7.44 -11.78 4.83
C ASP A 173 8.78 -11.32 5.42
N SER A 174 9.19 -11.85 6.59
CA SER A 174 10.48 -11.57 7.21
C SER A 174 11.66 -12.05 6.34
N GLU A 175 11.60 -13.27 5.79
CA GLU A 175 12.65 -13.79 4.89
C GLU A 175 12.84 -12.87 3.68
N TRP A 176 11.74 -12.45 3.04
CA TRP A 176 11.81 -11.57 1.88
C TRP A 176 12.31 -10.17 2.22
N LEU A 177 11.85 -9.57 3.33
CA LEU A 177 12.34 -8.25 3.77
C LEU A 177 13.83 -8.27 4.18
N ASN A 178 14.40 -9.41 4.55
CA ASN A 178 15.80 -9.59 4.87
C ASN A 178 16.66 -10.04 3.68
N SER A 179 16.06 -10.39 2.54
CA SER A 179 16.79 -10.83 1.34
C SER A 179 17.41 -9.68 0.54
N VAL A 180 17.04 -8.44 0.84
CA VAL A 180 17.45 -7.23 0.10
C VAL A 180 17.91 -6.13 1.06
N ASP A 181 18.68 -5.17 0.54
CA ASP A 181 18.95 -3.91 1.24
C ASP A 181 17.69 -3.03 1.23
N ILE A 182 16.97 -2.97 2.35
CA ILE A 182 15.74 -2.22 2.49
C ILE A 182 15.83 -1.15 3.58
N THR A 183 15.53 0.09 3.22
CA THR A 183 15.38 1.23 4.13
C THR A 183 13.91 1.51 4.37
N MET A 184 13.50 1.59 5.63
CA MET A 184 12.11 1.80 6.06
C MET A 184 11.95 3.17 6.71
N LEU A 185 11.32 4.10 6.01
CA LEU A 185 11.06 5.46 6.47
C LEU A 185 9.67 5.57 7.08
N THR A 186 9.45 6.62 7.86
CA THR A 186 8.13 6.94 8.44
C THR A 186 7.92 8.44 8.34
N GLY A 187 6.83 8.88 7.71
CA GLY A 187 6.46 10.29 7.61
C GLY A 187 6.06 10.72 6.21
N ASP A 188 6.30 12.00 5.91
CA ASP A 188 5.92 12.58 4.62
C ASP A 188 6.60 11.87 3.46
N TYR A 189 5.85 11.65 2.37
CA TYR A 189 6.33 10.97 1.17
C TYR A 189 7.50 11.68 0.50
N ALA A 190 7.60 13.02 0.60
CA ALA A 190 8.65 13.78 -0.06
C ALA A 190 10.06 13.49 0.49
N GLN A 191 10.18 12.93 1.70
CA GLN A 191 11.49 12.57 2.26
C GLN A 191 12.26 11.52 1.44
N VAL A 192 11.54 10.73 0.62
CA VAL A 192 12.20 9.73 -0.24
C VAL A 192 12.98 10.36 -1.39
N GLU A 193 12.75 11.65 -1.71
CA GLU A 193 13.44 12.36 -2.77
C GLU A 193 14.97 12.34 -2.60
N SER A 194 15.46 12.35 -1.35
CA SER A 194 16.89 12.28 -1.04
C SER A 194 17.56 10.94 -1.39
N TYR A 195 16.76 9.91 -1.73
CA TYR A 195 17.23 8.58 -2.12
C TYR A 195 17.22 8.35 -3.64
N VAL A 196 16.81 9.36 -4.42
CA VAL A 196 16.81 9.28 -5.88
C VAL A 196 18.25 9.17 -6.38
N ASP A 197 18.53 8.06 -7.09
CA ASP A 197 19.79 7.81 -7.80
C ASP A 197 19.55 8.06 -9.29
N LYS A 198 20.26 9.06 -9.84
CA LYS A 198 20.02 9.58 -11.20
C LYS A 198 20.14 8.49 -12.26
N GLY A 199 19.05 8.24 -12.97
CA GLY A 199 18.98 7.24 -14.03
C GLY A 199 18.83 5.79 -13.55
N HIS A 200 18.90 5.57 -12.21
CA HIS A 200 18.83 4.24 -11.59
C HIS A 200 17.75 4.18 -10.50
N THR A 201 16.67 4.95 -10.65
CA THR A 201 15.53 4.91 -9.72
C THR A 201 14.25 4.58 -10.45
N PHE A 202 13.52 3.59 -9.93
CA PHE A 202 12.12 3.34 -10.27
C PHE A 202 11.25 3.56 -9.04
N MET A 203 10.25 4.43 -9.16
CA MET A 203 9.34 4.78 -8.06
C MET A 203 7.90 4.38 -8.40
N TYR A 204 7.29 3.53 -7.55
CA TYR A 204 5.86 3.24 -7.62
C TYR A 204 5.12 4.09 -6.59
N ILE A 205 4.17 4.90 -7.06
CA ILE A 205 3.45 5.92 -6.27
C ILE A 205 1.96 5.56 -6.25
N ASP A 206 1.45 5.14 -5.08
CA ASP A 206 0.05 4.77 -4.85
C ASP A 206 -0.53 5.62 -3.70
N PRO A 207 -0.79 6.91 -3.92
CA PRO A 207 -1.24 7.84 -2.89
C PRO A 207 -2.71 7.56 -2.51
N PRO A 208 -3.23 8.17 -1.43
CA PRO A 208 -4.66 8.19 -1.18
C PRO A 208 -5.41 8.75 -2.39
N TYR A 209 -6.42 8.00 -2.87
CA TYR A 209 -7.13 8.33 -4.10
C TYR A 209 -8.03 9.55 -3.94
N LYS A 210 -8.08 10.36 -4.99
CA LYS A 210 -9.06 11.43 -5.09
C LYS A 210 -10.47 10.83 -5.13
N PRO A 211 -11.41 11.28 -4.27
CA PRO A 211 -12.80 10.85 -4.34
C PRO A 211 -13.42 11.17 -5.70
N LEU A 212 -14.18 10.22 -6.26
CA LEU A 212 -14.81 10.35 -7.58
C LEU A 212 -15.94 11.37 -7.63
N SER A 213 -16.50 11.73 -6.48
CA SER A 213 -17.52 12.76 -6.33
C SER A 213 -17.42 13.43 -4.97
N PRO A 214 -17.91 14.68 -4.84
CA PRO A 214 -17.93 15.39 -3.54
C PRO A 214 -18.69 14.64 -2.44
N THR A 215 -19.70 13.84 -2.80
CA THR A 215 -20.48 13.02 -1.86
C THR A 215 -19.77 11.73 -1.43
N SER A 216 -18.76 11.26 -2.17
CA SER A 216 -17.96 10.09 -1.80
C SER A 216 -16.87 10.43 -0.76
N SER A 217 -16.46 11.69 -0.65
CA SER A 217 -15.44 12.17 0.30
C SER A 217 -15.84 11.97 1.78
N PHE A 218 -17.14 11.88 2.09
CA PHE A 218 -17.63 11.60 3.45
C PHE A 218 -17.32 10.19 3.96
N LYS A 219 -16.80 9.28 3.15
CA LYS A 219 -16.55 7.87 3.52
C LYS A 219 -15.08 7.52 3.68
N GLU A 220 -14.17 8.41 3.36
CA GLU A 220 -12.72 8.16 3.45
C GLU A 220 -12.13 8.88 4.67
N TYR A 221 -11.69 8.06 5.58
CA TYR A 221 -11.33 8.39 6.95
C TYR A 221 -9.82 8.55 7.14
N SER A 222 -9.23 9.58 6.56
CA SER A 222 -7.93 10.08 7.01
C SER A 222 -8.13 11.45 7.69
N ASN A 223 -7.42 11.69 8.78
CA ASN A 223 -7.48 12.99 9.50
C ASN A 223 -6.88 14.14 8.67
N THR A 224 -6.18 13.82 7.61
CA THR A 224 -5.71 14.75 6.58
C THR A 224 -6.22 14.22 5.25
N PRO A 225 -7.33 14.75 4.72
CA PRO A 225 -7.78 14.34 3.40
C PRO A 225 -6.69 14.73 2.39
N PHE A 226 -6.24 13.76 1.59
CA PHE A 226 -5.35 14.01 0.45
C PHE A 226 -6.19 14.74 -0.61
N ASN A 227 -6.33 16.06 -0.42
CA ASN A 227 -7.18 16.93 -1.21
C ASN A 227 -6.50 17.36 -2.52
N ASP A 228 -7.17 18.22 -3.31
CA ASP A 228 -6.65 18.67 -4.61
C ASP A 228 -5.29 19.37 -4.48
N LYS A 229 -5.08 20.13 -3.42
CA LYS A 229 -3.81 20.79 -3.16
C LYS A 229 -2.69 19.79 -2.88
N GLU A 230 -3.00 18.71 -2.17
CA GLU A 230 -2.04 17.62 -1.94
C GLU A 230 -1.75 16.85 -3.25
N GLN A 231 -2.74 16.71 -4.15
CA GLN A 231 -2.52 16.14 -5.48
C GLN A 231 -1.62 17.03 -6.34
N GLU A 232 -1.77 18.36 -6.23
CA GLU A 232 -0.88 19.34 -6.90
C GLU A 232 0.55 19.26 -6.34
N HIS A 233 0.72 19.21 -5.03
CA HIS A 233 2.04 19.03 -4.41
C HIS A 233 2.70 17.70 -4.81
N LEU A 234 1.89 16.62 -4.94
CA LEU A 234 2.39 15.34 -5.41
C LEU A 234 2.86 15.45 -6.88
N LYS A 235 2.14 16.17 -7.72
CA LYS A 235 2.56 16.43 -9.10
C LYS A 235 3.88 17.20 -9.15
N GLU A 236 4.04 18.24 -8.33
CA GLU A 236 5.31 18.98 -8.22
C GLU A 236 6.46 18.07 -7.75
N PHE A 237 6.18 17.15 -6.81
CA PHE A 237 7.13 16.12 -6.41
C PHE A 237 7.52 15.21 -7.58
N CYS A 238 6.54 14.74 -8.38
CA CYS A 238 6.79 13.94 -9.58
C CYS A 238 7.68 14.71 -10.60
N ASP A 239 7.46 16.01 -10.75
CA ASP A 239 8.31 16.86 -11.63
C ASP A 239 9.75 16.90 -11.13
N ARG A 240 9.95 17.09 -9.82
CA ARG A 240 11.30 17.18 -9.24
C ARG A 240 12.06 15.88 -9.38
N ILE A 241 11.44 14.74 -9.06
CA ILE A 241 12.12 13.43 -9.20
C ILE A 241 12.38 13.07 -10.67
N SER A 242 11.49 13.45 -11.59
CA SER A 242 11.71 13.30 -13.03
C SER A 242 12.90 14.12 -13.52
N ALA A 243 13.01 15.38 -13.07
CA ALA A 243 14.14 16.24 -13.38
C ALA A 243 15.48 15.70 -12.82
N GLN A 244 15.43 14.92 -11.74
CA GLN A 244 16.57 14.20 -11.18
C GLN A 244 16.90 12.90 -11.93
N GLY A 245 16.05 12.49 -12.90
CA GLY A 245 16.25 11.32 -13.73
C GLY A 245 15.67 10.02 -13.16
N ALA A 246 14.75 10.10 -12.19
CA ALA A 246 13.98 8.94 -11.76
C ALA A 246 12.88 8.61 -12.77
N THR A 247 12.61 7.32 -12.99
CA THR A 247 11.38 6.86 -13.63
C THR A 247 10.32 6.64 -12.56
N PHE A 248 9.05 7.00 -12.85
CA PHE A 248 7.96 6.74 -11.92
C PHE A 248 6.72 6.18 -12.61
N MET A 249 5.94 5.43 -11.85
CA MET A 249 4.60 4.95 -12.17
C MET A 249 3.67 5.31 -11.02
N LEU A 250 2.67 6.16 -11.29
CA LEU A 250 1.69 6.61 -10.31
C LEU A 250 0.31 6.07 -10.65
N SER A 251 -0.37 5.47 -9.67
CA SER A 251 -1.77 5.03 -9.79
C SER A 251 -2.71 5.93 -9.02
N ASN A 252 -3.90 6.21 -9.59
CA ASN A 252 -4.96 6.96 -8.90
C ASN A 252 -6.35 6.57 -9.47
N SER A 253 -7.42 7.13 -8.90
CA SER A 253 -8.77 7.04 -9.46
C SER A 253 -8.87 7.88 -10.74
N ASP A 254 -9.65 7.45 -11.74
CA ASP A 254 -10.00 8.32 -12.88
C ASP A 254 -11.10 9.30 -12.46
N ALA A 255 -10.77 10.22 -11.54
CA ALA A 255 -11.67 11.26 -11.07
C ALA A 255 -11.94 12.25 -12.20
N ARG A 256 -13.24 12.55 -12.42
CA ARG A 256 -13.67 13.52 -13.43
C ARG A 256 -14.17 14.79 -12.77
N ASP A 257 -13.91 15.91 -13.41
CA ASP A 257 -14.42 17.21 -12.99
C ASP A 257 -15.90 17.41 -13.41
N GLU A 258 -16.44 18.59 -13.13
CA GLU A 258 -17.84 18.93 -13.45
C GLU A 258 -18.12 18.94 -14.96
N SER A 259 -17.11 19.18 -15.80
CA SER A 259 -17.23 19.12 -17.28
C SER A 259 -17.13 17.68 -17.82
N GLY A 260 -16.79 16.71 -16.98
CA GLY A 260 -16.61 15.31 -17.37
C GLY A 260 -15.20 14.97 -17.85
N ASP A 261 -14.26 15.94 -17.79
CA ASP A 261 -12.87 15.76 -18.15
C ASP A 261 -12.08 15.08 -17.03
N SER A 262 -11.06 14.31 -17.38
CA SER A 262 -10.20 13.68 -16.40
C SER A 262 -9.34 14.71 -15.67
N TYR A 263 -9.53 14.79 -14.34
CA TYR A 263 -8.74 15.67 -13.48
C TYR A 263 -7.24 15.38 -13.58
N PHE A 264 -6.87 14.12 -13.58
CA PHE A 264 -5.47 13.71 -13.59
C PHE A 264 -4.80 13.88 -14.96
N GLN A 265 -5.52 13.66 -16.08
CA GLN A 265 -4.95 13.93 -17.41
C GLN A 265 -4.59 15.40 -17.57
N ARG A 266 -5.39 16.30 -17.01
CA ARG A 266 -5.08 17.75 -17.02
C ARG A 266 -3.96 18.11 -16.06
N LEU A 267 -3.97 17.57 -14.83
CA LEU A 267 -2.94 17.85 -13.82
C LEU A 267 -1.56 17.35 -14.26
N TYR A 268 -1.51 16.18 -14.90
CA TYR A 268 -0.28 15.53 -15.38
C TYR A 268 -0.07 15.72 -16.89
N GLU A 269 -0.52 16.85 -17.44
CA GLU A 269 -0.21 17.20 -18.83
C GLU A 269 1.31 17.13 -19.08
N GLY A 270 1.71 16.46 -20.18
CA GLY A 270 3.11 16.19 -20.52
C GLY A 270 3.65 14.83 -20.00
N TYR A 271 2.86 14.08 -19.25
CA TYR A 271 3.12 12.70 -18.87
C TYR A 271 2.22 11.72 -19.64
N HIS A 272 2.58 10.45 -19.65
CA HIS A 272 1.75 9.41 -20.27
C HIS A 272 0.65 8.97 -19.29
N CYS A 273 -0.59 8.95 -19.75
CA CYS A 273 -1.77 8.59 -18.94
C CYS A 273 -2.50 7.40 -19.57
N HIS A 274 -2.67 6.31 -18.81
CA HIS A 274 -3.30 5.08 -19.25
C HIS A 274 -4.45 4.71 -18.31
N HIS A 275 -5.47 4.01 -18.82
CA HIS A 275 -6.54 3.47 -18.00
C HIS A 275 -6.30 1.99 -17.71
N VAL A 276 -6.39 1.61 -16.44
CA VAL A 276 -6.35 0.21 -16.00
C VAL A 276 -7.69 -0.17 -15.39
N TYR A 277 -8.10 -1.41 -15.59
CA TYR A 277 -9.43 -1.88 -15.19
C TYR A 277 -9.32 -3.06 -14.24
N ALA A 278 -9.87 -2.94 -13.04
CA ALA A 278 -9.91 -4.07 -12.11
C ALA A 278 -10.72 -5.24 -12.72
N PRO A 279 -10.20 -6.49 -12.70
CA PRO A 279 -10.91 -7.65 -13.22
C PRO A 279 -12.22 -7.87 -12.47
N ARG A 280 -13.30 -8.19 -13.21
CA ARG A 280 -14.65 -8.45 -12.66
C ARG A 280 -14.63 -9.67 -11.74
N SER A 281 -15.06 -9.53 -10.50
CA SER A 281 -15.55 -10.67 -9.73
C SER A 281 -16.94 -11.02 -10.24
N ILE A 282 -17.11 -12.27 -10.71
CA ILE A 282 -18.35 -12.79 -11.26
C ILE A 282 -19.39 -12.86 -10.13
N ASN A 283 -20.27 -11.84 -10.05
CA ASN A 283 -21.47 -11.90 -9.23
C ASN A 283 -22.65 -11.33 -10.05
N PRO A 284 -23.67 -12.14 -10.39
CA PRO A 284 -24.76 -11.75 -11.31
C PRO A 284 -25.63 -10.59 -10.85
N GLN A 285 -25.58 -10.19 -9.57
CA GLN A 285 -26.36 -9.07 -9.02
C GLN A 285 -25.61 -7.73 -9.00
N ALA A 286 -24.42 -7.66 -9.59
CA ALA A 286 -23.57 -6.46 -9.56
C ALA A 286 -23.77 -5.53 -10.77
N GLN A 287 -24.99 -5.42 -11.34
CA GLN A 287 -25.25 -4.54 -12.49
C GLN A 287 -25.15 -3.03 -12.20
N ILE A 288 -24.84 -2.60 -10.97
CA ILE A 288 -24.80 -1.17 -10.59
C ILE A 288 -23.43 -0.71 -10.06
N ARG A 289 -22.46 -1.60 -9.83
CA ARG A 289 -21.10 -1.16 -9.56
C ARG A 289 -20.35 -1.00 -10.89
N LYS A 290 -20.46 0.18 -11.51
CA LYS A 290 -19.56 0.59 -12.59
C LYS A 290 -18.13 0.35 -12.12
N HIS A 291 -17.36 -0.46 -12.88
CA HIS A 291 -15.92 -0.52 -12.71
C HIS A 291 -15.40 0.88 -12.90
N LEU A 292 -14.87 1.46 -11.83
CA LEU A 292 -14.23 2.75 -11.93
C LEU A 292 -12.86 2.46 -12.52
N PRO A 293 -12.54 3.01 -13.71
CA PRO A 293 -11.21 2.90 -14.25
C PRO A 293 -10.24 3.58 -13.28
N GLU A 294 -9.11 2.95 -13.03
CA GLU A 294 -7.98 3.61 -12.40
C GLU A 294 -7.14 4.24 -13.52
N ILE A 295 -6.50 5.36 -13.22
CA ILE A 295 -5.54 6.00 -14.11
C ILE A 295 -4.13 5.65 -13.67
N LEU A 296 -3.29 5.32 -14.63
CA LEU A 296 -1.87 5.08 -14.47
C LEU A 296 -1.11 6.19 -15.18
N ILE A 297 -0.18 6.82 -14.49
CA ILE A 297 0.60 7.95 -15.00
C ILE A 297 2.08 7.58 -14.93
N THR A 298 2.79 7.75 -16.06
CA THR A 298 4.22 7.45 -16.16
C THR A 298 4.98 8.60 -16.82
N ASN A 299 6.26 8.75 -16.50
CA ASN A 299 7.18 9.66 -17.20
C ASN A 299 8.00 8.97 -18.28
N TYR A 300 7.57 7.80 -18.74
CA TYR A 300 8.14 7.03 -19.84
C TYR A 300 7.01 6.49 -20.72
N PRO A 301 7.24 6.25 -22.05
CA PRO A 301 6.23 5.78 -22.98
C PRO A 301 5.85 4.32 -22.73
N ASP A 302 4.69 3.89 -23.23
CA ASP A 302 4.29 2.49 -23.28
C ASP A 302 5.10 1.72 -24.32
N HIS A 303 5.35 0.43 -24.02
CA HIS A 303 6.05 -0.46 -24.94
C HIS A 303 5.33 -0.67 -26.28
N GLU A 304 3.98 -0.58 -26.32
CA GLU A 304 3.21 -0.72 -27.57
C GLU A 304 3.40 0.46 -28.54
N GLN A 305 3.83 1.65 -28.06
CA GLN A 305 4.10 2.81 -28.93
C GLN A 305 5.48 2.77 -29.57
N GLU A 306 6.49 2.18 -28.93
CA GLU A 306 7.84 2.07 -29.50
C GLU A 306 7.88 1.16 -30.72
N ASP A 307 7.10 0.06 -30.74
CA ASP A 307 7.00 -0.85 -31.87
C ASP A 307 6.28 -0.22 -33.08
N TYR A 308 5.37 0.72 -32.85
CA TYR A 308 4.64 1.40 -33.93
C TYR A 308 5.48 2.52 -34.59
N ASP A 309 6.22 3.30 -33.79
CA ASP A 309 7.09 4.35 -34.32
C ASP A 309 8.34 3.81 -35.00
N SER A 310 8.90 2.70 -34.52
CA SER A 310 10.02 2.03 -35.19
C SER A 310 9.63 1.39 -36.54
N SER A 311 8.37 0.98 -36.72
CA SER A 311 7.85 0.42 -37.98
C SER A 311 7.49 1.48 -39.04
N GLN A 312 7.37 2.77 -38.65
CA GLN A 312 7.13 3.89 -39.57
C GLN A 312 8.41 4.57 -40.06
N GLN A 313 9.57 4.27 -39.48
CA GLN A 313 10.88 4.82 -39.87
C GLN A 313 11.75 3.86 -40.70
N SER A 314 11.25 2.69 -41.03
CA SER A 314 11.83 1.74 -41.95
C SER A 314 10.98 1.63 -43.24
#